data_66e9b74701e25184bad9e7dab5aa4004
#
_entry.id   66e9b74701e25184bad9e7dab5aa4004
#
_cell.length_a   1.000
_cell.length_b   1.000
_cell.length_c   1.000
_cell.angle_alpha   90.00
_cell.angle_beta   90.00
_cell.angle_gamma   90.00
#
_symmetry.space_group_name_H-M   'P 1'
#
loop_
_entity.id
_entity.type
_entity.pdbx_description
1 polymer ?
#
loop_
_entity_poly.entity_id
_entity_poly.type
_entity_poly.pdbx_seq_one_letter_code
_entity_poly.pdbx_strand_id
1 'polypeptide(L)'
;MKINSIITFIFFLSLLSCEKHAKTTIIKGNIPNLPDGTLYIFKESMLNKLDSIPTSNGKFELKYKNQSNIPEYIGIFHIDKKNVKRVFGFPTNVPKWGSSVFMTDPLIEVYGSIAEYKPTNIMPPKDVIFVYSPKLKIGEQTTAFFNSGDPIFNFDDATPSIINIIENKVKQYPFSYYLLDKINENKNSFAPEQVDKFLKLFKGEITQSTTFKNLSSYNKKRYTEKNTSLPSLENISGEKSAILDSKYKKHLVVFWASWCGPCREEIPLLNKMYSKKDESLEFISISIDEDKNAWKKALNEEKMDWKQFIINGKDPNYEKIQMHFRLNGAIPYTVLLDNNSKILKSTVGLSSEKDLLDFINDKK
;
A
#
# COMPACT_ATOMS: atom_id res chain seq x y z
N MET A 1 -22.13 -14.46 -73.60
CA MET A 1 -22.63 -13.69 -72.42
C MET A 1 -21.83 -14.11 -71.20
N LYS A 2 -20.88 -13.28 -70.80
CA LYS A 2 -19.95 -13.59 -69.61
C LYS A 2 -20.53 -12.85 -68.45
N ILE A 3 -20.93 -13.61 -67.42
CA ILE A 3 -21.38 -13.08 -66.12
C ILE A 3 -20.13 -12.95 -65.21
N ASN A 4 -19.73 -11.69 -64.93
CA ASN A 4 -18.70 -11.40 -63.98
C ASN A 4 -19.32 -11.41 -62.55
N SER A 5 -18.86 -12.35 -61.73
CA SER A 5 -19.23 -12.44 -60.32
C SER A 5 -18.30 -11.52 -59.53
N ILE A 6 -18.83 -10.44 -58.96
CA ILE A 6 -18.12 -9.53 -58.06
C ILE A 6 -18.24 -10.11 -56.65
N ILE A 7 -17.13 -10.64 -56.12
CA ILE A 7 -17.01 -11.07 -54.71
C ILE A 7 -16.72 -9.83 -53.88
N THR A 8 -17.73 -9.36 -53.16
CA THR A 8 -17.58 -8.27 -52.19
C THR A 8 -16.95 -8.84 -50.91
N PHE A 9 -15.70 -8.52 -50.68
CA PHE A 9 -14.97 -8.85 -49.44
C PHE A 9 -15.41 -7.89 -48.33
N ILE A 10 -16.31 -8.32 -47.45
CA ILE A 10 -16.68 -7.55 -46.25
C ILE A 10 -15.56 -7.67 -45.24
N PHE A 11 -14.75 -6.62 -45.14
CA PHE A 11 -13.72 -6.47 -44.08
C PHE A 11 -14.45 -6.18 -42.78
N PHE A 12 -14.56 -7.19 -41.92
CA PHE A 12 -15.03 -7.01 -40.55
C PHE A 12 -13.92 -6.30 -39.79
N LEU A 13 -13.95 -4.97 -39.76
CA LEU A 13 -13.19 -4.20 -38.78
C LEU A 13 -13.72 -4.53 -37.38
N SER A 14 -13.10 -5.45 -36.71
CA SER A 14 -13.23 -5.56 -35.26
C SER A 14 -12.69 -4.24 -34.63
N LEU A 15 -13.63 -3.35 -34.33
CA LEU A 15 -13.36 -2.21 -33.46
C LEU A 15 -12.96 -2.81 -32.09
N LEU A 16 -11.66 -2.99 -31.88
CA LEU A 16 -11.10 -3.07 -30.56
C LEU A 16 -11.43 -1.73 -29.89
N SER A 17 -12.55 -1.68 -29.22
CA SER A 17 -12.89 -0.60 -28.30
C SER A 17 -11.81 -0.61 -27.23
N CYS A 18 -10.87 0.30 -27.36
CA CYS A 18 -9.95 0.65 -26.30
C CYS A 18 -10.83 1.33 -25.24
N GLU A 19 -11.32 0.59 -24.26
CA GLU A 19 -12.00 1.17 -23.10
C GLU A 19 -11.03 2.11 -22.40
N LYS A 20 -11.11 3.40 -22.73
CA LYS A 20 -10.45 4.45 -21.96
C LYS A 20 -11.04 4.37 -20.56
N HIS A 21 -10.22 4.12 -19.54
CA HIS A 21 -10.65 4.19 -18.17
C HIS A 21 -11.49 5.45 -17.96
N ALA A 22 -12.69 5.28 -17.46
CA ALA A 22 -13.63 6.37 -17.38
C ALA A 22 -13.10 7.41 -16.41
N LYS A 23 -12.87 8.62 -16.89
CA LYS A 23 -12.60 9.81 -16.07
C LYS A 23 -13.76 10.13 -15.12
N THR A 24 -14.89 9.42 -15.26
CA THR A 24 -16.11 9.63 -14.50
C THR A 24 -16.61 8.30 -13.98
N THR A 25 -16.75 8.20 -12.67
CA THR A 25 -17.43 7.10 -11.98
C THR A 25 -18.84 7.54 -11.61
N ILE A 26 -19.85 6.77 -12.00
CA ILE A 26 -21.23 6.98 -11.57
C ILE A 26 -21.49 6.08 -10.37
N ILE A 27 -21.86 6.67 -9.22
CA ILE A 27 -22.21 5.95 -8.01
C ILE A 27 -23.70 6.13 -7.77
N LYS A 28 -24.48 5.04 -7.90
CA LYS A 28 -25.92 5.03 -7.69
C LYS A 28 -26.26 4.28 -6.41
N GLY A 29 -27.29 4.77 -5.70
CA GLY A 29 -27.83 4.09 -4.53
C GLY A 29 -29.33 3.91 -4.60
N ASN A 30 -29.77 2.73 -4.12
CA ASN A 30 -31.16 2.43 -3.79
C ASN A 30 -31.20 1.60 -2.51
N ILE A 31 -31.17 2.30 -1.36
CA ILE A 31 -31.02 1.75 -0.03
C ILE A 31 -32.26 2.15 0.79
N PRO A 32 -33.33 1.32 0.82
CA PRO A 32 -34.64 1.71 1.36
C PRO A 32 -34.64 2.19 2.80
N ASN A 33 -33.72 1.72 3.63
CA ASN A 33 -33.59 2.08 5.03
C ASN A 33 -32.48 3.13 5.32
N LEU A 34 -31.94 3.78 4.28
CA LEU A 34 -31.04 4.91 4.47
C LEU A 34 -31.86 6.18 4.75
N PRO A 35 -31.67 6.86 5.90
CA PRO A 35 -32.34 8.11 6.20
C PRO A 35 -31.99 9.21 5.18
N ASP A 36 -32.85 10.21 5.06
CA ASP A 36 -32.52 11.43 4.33
C ASP A 36 -31.30 12.11 4.92
N GLY A 37 -30.41 12.62 4.07
CA GLY A 37 -29.18 13.26 4.50
C GLY A 37 -28.27 13.60 3.32
N THR A 38 -26.97 13.45 3.54
CA THR A 38 -25.94 13.70 2.52
C THR A 38 -24.97 12.54 2.46
N LEU A 39 -24.77 11.99 1.27
CA LEU A 39 -23.71 11.03 0.97
C LEU A 39 -22.44 11.79 0.58
N TYR A 40 -21.32 11.34 1.10
CA TYR A 40 -19.99 11.87 0.80
C TYR A 40 -19.12 10.77 0.20
N ILE A 41 -18.27 11.15 -0.77
CA ILE A 41 -17.15 10.35 -1.23
C ILE A 41 -15.90 10.79 -0.50
N PHE A 42 -15.05 9.86 -0.12
CA PHE A 42 -13.75 10.14 0.49
C PHE A 42 -12.61 9.31 -0.13
N LYS A 43 -11.38 9.80 0.02
CA LYS A 43 -10.14 9.10 -0.36
C LYS A 43 -9.21 9.07 0.83
N GLU A 44 -8.57 7.91 1.08
CA GLU A 44 -7.63 7.66 2.17
C GLU A 44 -8.27 7.77 3.57
N SER A 45 -8.89 8.88 3.89
CA SER A 45 -9.61 9.07 5.16
C SER A 45 -10.89 9.87 4.95
N MET A 46 -11.87 9.70 5.85
CA MET A 46 -13.15 10.44 5.83
C MET A 46 -12.98 11.96 6.04
N LEU A 47 -11.80 12.42 6.43
CA LEU A 47 -11.47 13.84 6.51
C LEU A 47 -11.20 14.42 5.11
N ASN A 48 -10.72 13.61 4.20
CA ASN A 48 -10.46 14.00 2.80
C ASN A 48 -11.71 13.74 1.94
N LYS A 49 -12.70 14.62 2.08
CA LYS A 49 -13.94 14.59 1.31
C LYS A 49 -13.69 15.11 -0.10
N LEU A 50 -14.07 14.30 -1.08
CA LEU A 50 -13.88 14.64 -2.50
C LEU A 50 -15.14 15.27 -3.11
N ASP A 51 -16.33 14.73 -2.77
CA ASP A 51 -17.60 15.16 -3.34
C ASP A 51 -18.76 14.74 -2.44
N SER A 52 -19.96 15.27 -2.69
CA SER A 52 -21.15 14.93 -1.91
C SER A 52 -22.45 15.13 -2.69
N ILE A 53 -23.51 14.42 -2.28
CA ILE A 53 -24.85 14.56 -2.85
C ILE A 53 -25.94 14.35 -1.79
N PRO A 54 -27.05 15.11 -1.83
CA PRO A 54 -28.21 14.83 -1.01
C PRO A 54 -28.79 13.44 -1.29
N THR A 55 -29.28 12.78 -0.25
CA THR A 55 -30.01 11.51 -0.35
C THR A 55 -31.46 11.72 0.07
N SER A 56 -32.38 11.15 -0.66
CA SER A 56 -33.82 11.19 -0.33
C SER A 56 -34.45 9.84 -0.63
N ASN A 57 -35.23 9.33 0.36
CA ASN A 57 -35.86 8.01 0.28
C ASN A 57 -34.86 6.89 -0.10
N GLY A 58 -33.66 6.97 0.42
CA GLY A 58 -32.57 6.01 0.17
C GLY A 58 -31.99 6.03 -1.24
N LYS A 59 -32.33 7.02 -2.07
CA LYS A 59 -31.85 7.14 -3.45
C LYS A 59 -30.82 8.25 -3.60
N PHE A 60 -29.82 7.99 -4.44
CA PHE A 60 -28.84 8.97 -4.86
C PHE A 60 -28.19 8.56 -6.20
N GLU A 61 -27.66 9.53 -6.94
CA GLU A 61 -26.78 9.33 -8.09
C GLU A 61 -25.73 10.42 -8.10
N LEU A 62 -24.47 10.06 -7.91
CA LEU A 62 -23.34 10.97 -7.90
C LEU A 62 -22.41 10.63 -9.07
N LYS A 63 -21.94 11.67 -9.77
CA LYS A 63 -20.98 11.57 -10.87
C LYS A 63 -19.64 12.11 -10.39
N TYR A 64 -18.76 11.22 -9.94
CA TYR A 64 -17.44 11.57 -9.51
C TYR A 64 -16.48 11.65 -10.71
N LYS A 65 -15.83 12.81 -10.88
CA LYS A 65 -14.74 12.98 -11.84
C LYS A 65 -13.42 12.57 -11.18
N ASN A 66 -12.84 11.48 -11.64
CA ASN A 66 -11.51 11.08 -11.26
C ASN A 66 -10.48 12.10 -11.80
N GLN A 67 -9.59 12.59 -10.95
CA GLN A 67 -8.54 13.56 -11.33
C GLN A 67 -7.38 12.90 -12.08
N SER A 68 -7.19 11.60 -11.88
CA SER A 68 -6.21 10.79 -12.60
C SER A 68 -6.87 9.96 -13.70
N ASN A 69 -6.06 9.48 -14.64
CA ASN A 69 -6.55 8.56 -15.67
C ASN A 69 -6.48 7.09 -15.23
N ILE A 70 -6.14 6.84 -13.96
CA ILE A 70 -6.01 5.51 -13.36
C ILE A 70 -7.10 5.30 -12.32
N PRO A 71 -7.59 4.06 -12.12
CA PRO A 71 -8.51 3.74 -11.04
C PRO A 71 -7.95 4.12 -9.66
N GLU A 72 -8.80 4.69 -8.81
CA GLU A 72 -8.47 5.13 -7.46
C GLU A 72 -9.32 4.40 -6.43
N TYR A 73 -8.81 4.30 -5.19
CA TYR A 73 -9.59 3.82 -4.06
C TYR A 73 -10.45 4.95 -3.52
N ILE A 74 -11.75 4.74 -3.48
CA ILE A 74 -12.72 5.65 -2.89
C ILE A 74 -13.66 4.91 -1.95
N GLY A 75 -14.09 5.58 -0.90
CA GLY A 75 -15.12 5.09 0.00
C GLY A 75 -16.30 6.05 0.05
N ILE A 76 -17.39 5.59 0.66
CA ILE A 76 -18.57 6.41 0.90
C ILE A 76 -18.96 6.40 2.38
N PHE A 77 -19.46 7.55 2.85
CA PHE A 77 -20.14 7.63 4.13
C PHE A 77 -21.34 8.58 4.02
N HIS A 78 -22.29 8.42 4.91
CA HIS A 78 -23.52 9.20 4.91
C HIS A 78 -23.70 9.92 6.25
N ILE A 79 -24.19 11.16 6.20
CA ILE A 79 -24.59 11.92 7.41
C ILE A 79 -26.07 12.24 7.27
N ASP A 80 -26.88 11.82 8.23
CA ASP A 80 -28.31 12.12 8.24
C ASP A 80 -28.64 13.49 8.86
N LYS A 81 -29.92 13.87 8.83
CA LYS A 81 -30.42 15.13 9.41
C LYS A 81 -30.24 15.24 10.95
N LYS A 82 -29.94 14.12 11.63
CA LYS A 82 -29.64 14.06 13.07
C LYS A 82 -28.13 14.05 13.34
N ASN A 83 -27.33 14.28 12.32
CA ASN A 83 -25.85 14.29 12.37
C ASN A 83 -25.21 12.91 12.68
N VAL A 84 -25.94 11.83 12.51
CA VAL A 84 -25.40 10.47 12.65
C VAL A 84 -24.64 10.10 11.39
N LYS A 85 -23.33 9.78 11.56
CA LYS A 85 -22.44 9.37 10.49
C LYS A 85 -22.48 7.86 10.30
N ARG A 86 -22.79 7.40 9.08
CA ARG A 86 -22.79 5.99 8.68
C ARG A 86 -21.62 5.72 7.74
N VAL A 87 -20.70 4.87 8.15
CA VAL A 87 -19.54 4.43 7.36
C VAL A 87 -19.88 3.09 6.73
N PHE A 88 -19.77 3.01 5.41
CA PHE A 88 -20.13 1.80 4.68
C PHE A 88 -18.99 0.79 4.67
N GLY A 89 -19.32 -0.45 5.00
CA GLY A 89 -18.50 -1.63 4.74
C GLY A 89 -19.13 -2.47 3.63
N PHE A 90 -18.28 -3.10 2.83
CA PHE A 90 -18.68 -3.90 1.67
C PHE A 90 -18.16 -5.33 1.81
N PRO A 91 -18.98 -6.34 1.45
CA PRO A 91 -18.52 -7.71 1.40
C PRO A 91 -17.50 -7.88 0.29
N THR A 92 -16.51 -8.72 0.55
CA THR A 92 -15.56 -9.15 -0.47
C THR A 92 -15.67 -10.66 -0.66
N ASN A 93 -15.02 -11.18 -1.68
CA ASN A 93 -14.95 -12.63 -1.92
C ASN A 93 -13.77 -13.30 -1.19
N VAL A 94 -13.01 -12.51 -0.41
CA VAL A 94 -11.94 -13.03 0.44
C VAL A 94 -12.51 -13.38 1.82
N PRO A 95 -12.39 -14.62 2.30
CA PRO A 95 -12.98 -15.04 3.57
C PRO A 95 -12.53 -14.15 4.74
N LYS A 96 -13.49 -13.75 5.59
CA LYS A 96 -13.27 -12.94 6.79
C LYS A 96 -12.68 -11.54 6.52
N TRP A 97 -12.71 -11.07 5.28
CA TRP A 97 -12.25 -9.74 4.91
C TRP A 97 -13.36 -8.92 4.27
N GLY A 98 -13.55 -7.71 4.75
CA GLY A 98 -14.44 -6.70 4.19
C GLY A 98 -13.66 -5.44 3.85
N SER A 99 -14.21 -4.59 3.01
CA SER A 99 -13.58 -3.32 2.62
C SER A 99 -14.51 -2.15 2.89
N SER A 100 -13.98 -1.01 3.31
CA SER A 100 -14.70 0.27 3.39
C SER A 100 -14.53 1.11 2.11
N VAL A 101 -13.76 0.62 1.16
CA VAL A 101 -13.46 1.29 -0.11
C VAL A 101 -13.68 0.32 -1.29
N PHE A 102 -13.84 0.89 -2.46
CA PHE A 102 -13.86 0.20 -3.75
C PHE A 102 -13.02 1.01 -4.75
N MET A 103 -12.75 0.45 -5.91
CA MET A 103 -12.02 1.17 -6.96
C MET A 103 -12.99 1.96 -7.86
N THR A 104 -12.52 3.04 -8.45
CA THR A 104 -13.31 3.82 -9.42
C THR A 104 -13.53 3.02 -10.70
N ASP A 105 -14.67 2.33 -10.76
CA ASP A 105 -15.22 1.72 -11.97
C ASP A 105 -16.17 2.70 -12.67
N PRO A 106 -16.51 2.50 -13.96
CA PRO A 106 -17.44 3.38 -14.67
C PRO A 106 -18.82 3.51 -14.00
N LEU A 107 -19.30 2.41 -13.41
CA LEU A 107 -20.58 2.34 -12.69
C LEU A 107 -20.42 1.51 -11.42
N ILE A 108 -20.91 2.06 -10.32
CA ILE A 108 -21.04 1.38 -9.02
C ILE A 108 -22.48 1.57 -8.54
N GLU A 109 -23.18 0.48 -8.26
CA GLU A 109 -24.54 0.51 -7.72
C GLU A 109 -24.55 -0.12 -6.33
N VAL A 110 -25.00 0.64 -5.32
CA VAL A 110 -25.18 0.20 -3.93
C VAL A 110 -26.68 0.04 -3.68
N TYR A 111 -27.13 -1.15 -3.30
CA TYR A 111 -28.56 -1.41 -3.19
C TYR A 111 -28.92 -2.41 -2.10
N GLY A 112 -30.21 -2.44 -1.75
CA GLY A 112 -30.72 -3.25 -0.65
C GLY A 112 -30.58 -2.56 0.70
N SER A 113 -31.12 -3.18 1.74
CA SER A 113 -31.10 -2.60 3.09
C SER A 113 -29.72 -2.72 3.73
N ILE A 114 -29.27 -1.67 4.39
CA ILE A 114 -28.07 -1.69 5.21
C ILE A 114 -28.37 -2.26 6.59
N ALA A 115 -27.37 -2.89 7.22
CA ALA A 115 -27.41 -3.36 8.60
C ALA A 115 -26.24 -2.75 9.38
N GLU A 116 -26.48 -2.40 10.64
CA GLU A 116 -25.40 -1.95 11.53
C GLU A 116 -24.54 -3.13 11.96
N TYR A 117 -23.23 -2.88 12.07
CA TYR A 117 -22.29 -3.85 12.63
C TYR A 117 -21.25 -3.17 13.53
N LYS A 118 -20.71 -3.93 14.46
CA LYS A 118 -19.61 -3.44 15.32
C LYS A 118 -18.31 -4.06 14.84
N PRO A 119 -17.35 -3.26 14.37
CA PRO A 119 -16.03 -3.78 14.05
C PRO A 119 -15.35 -4.30 15.32
N THR A 120 -14.66 -5.42 15.20
CA THR A 120 -14.02 -6.09 16.36
C THR A 120 -12.76 -5.38 16.84
N ASN A 121 -12.11 -4.62 15.97
CA ASN A 121 -10.76 -4.06 16.22
C ASN A 121 -10.74 -2.53 16.35
N ILE A 122 -11.89 -1.87 16.29
CA ILE A 122 -11.98 -0.40 16.35
C ILE A 122 -13.17 -0.02 17.21
N MET A 123 -12.95 0.84 18.21
CA MET A 123 -14.05 1.46 18.94
C MET A 123 -14.51 2.70 18.18
N PRO A 124 -15.73 2.72 17.60
CA PRO A 124 -16.20 3.89 16.87
C PRO A 124 -16.42 5.09 17.81
N PRO A 125 -16.19 6.33 17.34
CA PRO A 125 -16.64 7.53 18.03
C PRO A 125 -18.17 7.49 18.25
N LYS A 126 -18.67 8.22 19.26
CA LYS A 126 -20.09 8.18 19.68
C LYS A 126 -21.10 8.43 18.54
N ASP A 127 -20.74 9.27 17.57
CA ASP A 127 -21.60 9.69 16.46
C ASP A 127 -21.33 8.92 15.15
N VAL A 128 -20.56 7.83 15.22
CA VAL A 128 -20.22 7.01 14.08
C VAL A 128 -20.78 5.62 14.23
N ILE A 129 -21.56 5.17 13.26
CA ILE A 129 -22.01 3.81 13.13
C ILE A 129 -21.46 3.20 11.85
N PHE A 130 -21.04 1.93 11.94
CA PHE A 130 -20.64 1.17 10.77
C PHE A 130 -21.85 0.43 10.23
N VAL A 131 -22.07 0.57 8.93
CA VAL A 131 -23.17 -0.09 8.23
C VAL A 131 -22.61 -1.00 7.15
N TYR A 132 -23.21 -2.16 7.03
CA TYR A 132 -22.86 -3.16 6.04
C TYR A 132 -23.83 -3.08 4.87
N SER A 133 -23.33 -2.89 3.67
CA SER A 133 -24.13 -2.94 2.45
C SER A 133 -23.98 -4.31 1.79
N PRO A 134 -25.03 -5.17 1.79
CA PRO A 134 -24.89 -6.55 1.35
C PRO A 134 -24.85 -6.71 -0.16
N LYS A 135 -25.23 -5.67 -0.93
CA LYS A 135 -25.39 -5.78 -2.37
C LYS A 135 -24.71 -4.63 -3.10
N LEU A 136 -23.76 -5.01 -3.93
CA LEU A 136 -23.03 -4.12 -4.84
C LEU A 136 -23.07 -4.68 -6.25
N LYS A 137 -23.27 -3.79 -7.24
CA LYS A 137 -22.90 -4.05 -8.63
C LYS A 137 -21.69 -3.18 -8.94
N ILE A 138 -20.62 -3.81 -9.31
CA ILE A 138 -19.27 -3.22 -9.44
C ILE A 138 -18.69 -3.58 -10.80
N GLY A 139 -17.70 -2.81 -11.23
CA GLY A 139 -16.94 -3.09 -12.43
C GLY A 139 -15.76 -4.04 -12.19
N GLU A 140 -14.90 -4.15 -13.19
CA GLU A 140 -13.83 -5.13 -13.20
C GLU A 140 -12.69 -4.79 -12.23
N GLN A 141 -12.38 -3.50 -12.00
CA GLN A 141 -11.31 -3.09 -11.09
C GLN A 141 -11.67 -3.42 -9.63
N THR A 142 -12.88 -3.07 -9.20
CA THR A 142 -13.36 -3.45 -7.86
C THR A 142 -13.53 -4.97 -7.73
N THR A 143 -13.96 -5.65 -8.79
CA THR A 143 -14.04 -7.12 -8.81
C THR A 143 -12.67 -7.76 -8.59
N ALA A 144 -11.64 -7.29 -9.28
CA ALA A 144 -10.27 -7.77 -9.09
C ALA A 144 -9.77 -7.52 -7.66
N PHE A 145 -10.04 -6.33 -7.12
CA PHE A 145 -9.71 -5.95 -5.75
C PHE A 145 -10.42 -6.85 -4.73
N PHE A 146 -11.75 -7.03 -4.82
CA PHE A 146 -12.54 -7.82 -3.88
C PHE A 146 -12.27 -9.33 -3.95
N ASN A 147 -11.75 -9.82 -5.07
CA ASN A 147 -11.34 -11.22 -5.25
C ASN A 147 -9.88 -11.49 -4.87
N SER A 148 -9.07 -10.45 -4.71
CA SER A 148 -7.66 -10.57 -4.36
C SER A 148 -7.41 -10.19 -2.91
N GLY A 149 -7.73 -8.97 -2.53
CA GLY A 149 -7.71 -8.43 -1.17
C GLY A 149 -6.33 -8.36 -0.50
N ASP A 150 -6.25 -7.56 0.55
CA ASP A 150 -5.02 -7.38 1.32
C ASP A 150 -4.47 -8.66 1.97
N PRO A 151 -5.30 -9.66 2.39
CA PRO A 151 -4.77 -10.86 3.04
C PRO A 151 -3.70 -11.62 2.25
N ILE A 152 -3.71 -11.57 0.91
CA ILE A 152 -2.68 -12.24 0.10
C ILE A 152 -1.34 -11.49 0.11
N PHE A 153 -1.32 -10.23 0.55
CA PHE A 153 -0.13 -9.37 0.66
C PHE A 153 0.31 -9.13 2.12
N ASN A 154 -0.37 -9.76 3.09
CA ASN A 154 0.01 -9.71 4.49
C ASN A 154 0.99 -10.85 4.80
N PHE A 155 2.27 -10.62 4.46
CA PHE A 155 3.36 -11.57 4.69
C PHE A 155 4.67 -10.83 4.99
N ASP A 156 5.49 -11.41 5.84
CA ASP A 156 6.84 -10.92 6.11
C ASP A 156 7.79 -11.33 4.99
N ASP A 157 7.73 -12.61 4.58
CA ASP A 157 8.53 -13.18 3.51
C ASP A 157 7.67 -13.80 2.41
N ALA A 158 8.01 -13.52 1.15
CA ALA A 158 7.31 -14.06 -0.02
C ALA A 158 7.66 -15.53 -0.26
N THR A 159 6.92 -16.43 0.38
CA THR A 159 7.07 -17.88 0.17
C THR A 159 6.67 -18.30 -1.26
N PRO A 160 7.14 -19.47 -1.77
CA PRO A 160 6.73 -19.97 -3.08
C PRO A 160 5.20 -20.11 -3.24
N SER A 161 4.50 -20.46 -2.14
CA SER A 161 3.04 -20.55 -2.14
C SER A 161 2.38 -19.19 -2.37
N ILE A 162 2.82 -18.14 -1.65
CA ILE A 162 2.33 -16.77 -1.79
C ILE A 162 2.60 -16.25 -3.21
N ILE A 163 3.81 -16.46 -3.72
CA ILE A 163 4.19 -16.06 -5.08
C ILE A 163 3.27 -16.70 -6.12
N ASN A 164 2.98 -17.99 -5.98
CA ASN A 164 2.07 -18.69 -6.89
C ASN A 164 0.63 -18.15 -6.80
N ILE A 165 0.14 -17.83 -5.61
CA ILE A 165 -1.17 -17.21 -5.42
C ILE A 165 -1.23 -15.87 -6.14
N ILE A 166 -0.24 -14.98 -5.94
CA ILE A 166 -0.17 -13.66 -6.60
C ILE A 166 -0.09 -13.82 -8.12
N GLU A 167 0.75 -14.73 -8.61
CA GLU A 167 0.86 -15.02 -10.04
C GLU A 167 -0.47 -15.42 -10.67
N ASN A 168 -1.21 -16.32 -10.01
CA ASN A 168 -2.51 -16.76 -10.48
C ASN A 168 -3.54 -15.63 -10.45
N LYS A 169 -3.48 -14.73 -9.44
CA LYS A 169 -4.35 -13.55 -9.39
C LYS A 169 -4.04 -12.57 -10.51
N VAL A 170 -2.75 -12.32 -10.84
CA VAL A 170 -2.39 -11.46 -11.97
C VAL A 170 -2.81 -12.10 -13.30
N LYS A 171 -2.67 -13.41 -13.46
CA LYS A 171 -3.18 -14.13 -14.66
C LYS A 171 -4.70 -13.98 -14.81
N GLN A 172 -5.44 -14.05 -13.70
CA GLN A 172 -6.89 -13.91 -13.68
C GLN A 172 -7.34 -12.46 -13.95
N TYR A 173 -6.60 -11.47 -13.43
CA TYR A 173 -6.91 -10.04 -13.50
C TYR A 173 -5.72 -9.23 -14.07
N PRO A 174 -5.32 -9.44 -15.34
CA PRO A 174 -4.11 -8.84 -15.90
C PRO A 174 -4.19 -7.32 -16.10
N PHE A 175 -5.33 -6.73 -15.88
CA PHE A 175 -5.64 -5.30 -15.96
C PHE A 175 -5.71 -4.61 -14.58
N SER A 176 -5.56 -5.35 -13.49
CA SER A 176 -5.83 -4.87 -12.13
C SER A 176 -4.78 -3.90 -11.63
N TYR A 177 -5.17 -2.65 -11.43
CA TYR A 177 -4.32 -1.62 -10.79
C TYR A 177 -4.06 -1.96 -9.32
N TYR A 178 -5.06 -2.55 -8.63
CA TYR A 178 -4.85 -3.05 -7.26
C TYR A 178 -3.65 -4.01 -7.16
N LEU A 179 -3.61 -5.04 -8.01
CA LEU A 179 -2.51 -6.02 -7.98
C LEU A 179 -1.16 -5.39 -8.34
N LEU A 180 -1.15 -4.47 -9.31
CA LEU A 180 0.07 -3.75 -9.69
C LEU A 180 0.59 -2.89 -8.53
N ASP A 181 -0.29 -2.15 -7.86
CA ASP A 181 0.07 -1.30 -6.73
C ASP A 181 0.60 -2.14 -5.56
N LYS A 182 -0.07 -3.25 -5.23
CA LYS A 182 0.37 -4.15 -4.15
C LYS A 182 1.71 -4.83 -4.46
N ILE A 183 1.95 -5.23 -5.70
CA ILE A 183 3.27 -5.76 -6.12
C ILE A 183 4.33 -4.66 -6.03
N ASN A 184 4.01 -3.42 -6.41
CA ASN A 184 4.93 -2.30 -6.30
C ASN A 184 5.22 -1.92 -4.83
N GLU A 185 4.22 -1.93 -3.95
CA GLU A 185 4.39 -1.70 -2.51
C GLU A 185 5.32 -2.75 -1.88
N ASN A 186 5.23 -4.01 -2.33
CA ASN A 186 5.98 -5.14 -1.79
C ASN A 186 7.16 -5.57 -2.68
N LYS A 187 7.60 -4.74 -3.63
CA LYS A 187 8.58 -5.10 -4.64
C LYS A 187 9.89 -5.67 -4.11
N ASN A 188 10.31 -5.24 -2.93
CA ASN A 188 11.57 -5.68 -2.32
C ASN A 188 11.45 -6.99 -1.51
N SER A 189 10.23 -7.45 -1.23
CA SER A 189 9.97 -8.79 -0.68
C SER A 189 10.06 -9.89 -1.75
N PHE A 190 10.04 -9.53 -3.03
CA PHE A 190 10.18 -10.46 -4.15
C PHE A 190 11.59 -10.41 -4.74
N ALA A 191 12.10 -11.54 -5.23
CA ALA A 191 13.29 -11.52 -6.07
C ALA A 191 13.03 -10.74 -7.37
N PRO A 192 14.07 -10.11 -7.98
CA PRO A 192 13.89 -9.38 -9.24
C PRO A 192 13.24 -10.20 -10.35
N GLU A 193 13.61 -11.48 -10.47
CA GLU A 193 13.07 -12.41 -11.45
C GLU A 193 11.56 -12.67 -11.26
N GLN A 194 11.10 -12.64 -10.00
CA GLN A 194 9.68 -12.80 -9.67
C GLN A 194 8.87 -11.56 -10.06
N VAL A 195 9.43 -10.35 -9.81
CA VAL A 195 8.80 -9.10 -10.24
C VAL A 195 8.71 -9.05 -11.77
N ASP A 196 9.76 -9.43 -12.49
CA ASP A 196 9.74 -9.51 -13.96
C ASP A 196 8.67 -10.49 -14.46
N LYS A 197 8.51 -11.61 -13.78
CA LYS A 197 7.47 -12.59 -14.11
C LYS A 197 6.07 -12.02 -13.92
N PHE A 198 5.82 -11.31 -12.81
CA PHE A 198 4.55 -10.62 -12.59
C PHE A 198 4.29 -9.55 -13.65
N LEU A 199 5.28 -8.71 -13.95
CA LEU A 199 5.15 -7.64 -14.95
C LEU A 199 4.77 -8.17 -16.34
N LYS A 200 5.31 -9.33 -16.76
CA LYS A 200 4.97 -9.97 -18.04
C LYS A 200 3.51 -10.46 -18.12
N LEU A 201 2.85 -10.63 -17.01
CA LEU A 201 1.45 -11.10 -16.95
C LEU A 201 0.44 -9.97 -17.14
N PHE A 202 0.79 -8.71 -16.79
CA PHE A 202 -0.09 -7.57 -17.00
C PHE A 202 -0.30 -7.28 -18.49
N LYS A 203 -1.52 -6.87 -18.85
CA LYS A 203 -1.94 -6.62 -20.25
C LYS A 203 -2.79 -5.35 -20.36
N GLY A 204 -2.77 -4.75 -21.55
CA GLY A 204 -3.58 -3.58 -21.86
C GLY A 204 -2.99 -2.26 -21.36
N GLU A 205 -3.84 -1.28 -21.11
CA GLU A 205 -3.44 0.09 -20.75
C GLU A 205 -2.59 0.20 -19.48
N ILE A 206 -2.78 -0.71 -18.52
CA ILE A 206 -2.02 -0.73 -17.27
C ILE A 206 -0.50 -0.78 -17.50
N THR A 207 -0.05 -1.42 -18.59
CA THR A 207 1.37 -1.50 -18.96
C THR A 207 1.96 -0.15 -19.37
N GLN A 208 1.10 0.83 -19.67
CA GLN A 208 1.48 2.21 -19.99
C GLN A 208 1.44 3.14 -18.77
N SER A 209 0.92 2.66 -17.63
CA SER A 209 0.82 3.45 -16.41
C SER A 209 2.20 3.83 -15.85
N THR A 210 2.23 4.94 -15.11
CA THR A 210 3.45 5.40 -14.43
C THR A 210 3.93 4.37 -13.41
N THR A 211 3.03 3.75 -12.63
CA THR A 211 3.37 2.70 -11.66
C THR A 211 4.09 1.53 -12.34
N PHE A 212 3.55 1.03 -13.47
CA PHE A 212 4.16 -0.09 -14.21
C PHE A 212 5.55 0.27 -14.72
N LYS A 213 5.70 1.44 -15.35
CA LYS A 213 6.98 1.92 -15.90
C LYS A 213 8.02 2.11 -14.80
N ASN A 214 7.63 2.73 -13.69
CA ASN A 214 8.51 2.95 -12.55
C ASN A 214 8.94 1.63 -11.91
N LEU A 215 8.01 0.70 -11.68
CA LEU A 215 8.32 -0.63 -11.14
C LEU A 215 9.27 -1.41 -12.08
N SER A 216 9.02 -1.38 -13.38
CA SER A 216 9.90 -2.02 -14.38
C SER A 216 11.31 -1.39 -14.37
N SER A 217 11.40 -0.05 -14.33
CA SER A 217 12.68 0.65 -14.27
C SER A 217 13.43 0.36 -12.97
N TYR A 218 12.74 0.42 -11.83
CA TYR A 218 13.30 0.07 -10.53
C TYR A 218 13.83 -1.37 -10.51
N ASN A 219 13.04 -2.32 -11.02
CA ASN A 219 13.43 -3.73 -11.03
C ASN A 219 14.67 -4.01 -11.90
N LYS A 220 14.81 -3.31 -13.03
CA LYS A 220 16.03 -3.39 -13.86
C LYS A 220 17.27 -2.93 -13.09
N LYS A 221 17.18 -1.84 -12.32
CA LYS A 221 18.30 -1.35 -11.49
C LYS A 221 18.72 -2.38 -10.44
N ARG A 222 17.80 -3.19 -9.91
CA ARG A 222 18.13 -4.23 -8.91
C ARG A 222 19.12 -5.28 -9.41
N TYR A 223 19.19 -5.53 -10.71
CA TYR A 223 20.18 -6.45 -11.29
C TYR A 223 21.58 -5.84 -11.33
N THR A 224 21.71 -4.54 -11.48
CA THR A 224 22.99 -3.81 -11.61
C THR A 224 23.52 -3.32 -10.27
N GLU A 225 22.65 -2.94 -9.34
CA GLU A 225 23.01 -2.36 -8.04
C GLU A 225 23.32 -3.43 -6.95
N LYS A 226 23.21 -4.71 -7.26
CA LYS A 226 23.28 -5.83 -6.30
C LYS A 226 24.59 -5.86 -5.46
N ASN A 227 25.67 -5.23 -5.94
CA ASN A 227 27.00 -5.26 -5.32
C ASN A 227 27.57 -3.85 -5.07
N THR A 228 26.73 -2.80 -5.07
CA THR A 228 27.22 -1.44 -4.82
C THR A 228 27.35 -1.18 -3.31
N SER A 229 28.37 -0.43 -2.93
CA SER A 229 28.56 0.00 -1.55
C SER A 229 27.38 0.88 -1.09
N LEU A 230 27.06 0.82 0.22
CA LEU A 230 26.08 1.71 0.82
C LEU A 230 26.48 3.17 0.64
N PRO A 231 25.55 4.06 0.27
CA PRO A 231 25.83 5.48 0.21
C PRO A 231 26.02 6.08 1.59
N SER A 232 26.75 7.17 1.69
CA SER A 232 26.76 8.00 2.90
C SER A 232 25.44 8.75 3.04
N LEU A 233 24.87 8.78 4.25
CA LEU A 233 23.65 9.49 4.58
C LEU A 233 23.92 10.70 5.46
N GLU A 234 22.98 11.64 5.48
CA GLU A 234 23.02 12.81 6.35
C GLU A 234 22.71 12.41 7.78
N ASN A 235 23.64 12.77 8.69
CA ASN A 235 23.51 12.56 10.14
C ASN A 235 22.83 13.76 10.82
N ILE A 236 22.71 13.72 12.16
CA ILE A 236 22.06 14.77 12.96
C ILE A 236 22.76 16.14 12.85
N SER A 237 24.08 16.14 12.61
CA SER A 237 24.86 17.37 12.38
C SER A 237 24.65 17.97 10.99
N GLY A 238 23.99 17.27 10.07
CA GLY A 238 23.82 17.66 8.68
C GLY A 238 24.98 17.22 7.75
N GLU A 239 25.92 16.42 8.27
CA GLU A 239 27.06 15.91 7.53
C GLU A 239 26.75 14.53 6.93
N LYS A 240 27.30 14.23 5.76
CA LYS A 240 27.22 12.89 5.17
C LYS A 240 28.30 11.98 5.76
N SER A 241 27.87 10.85 6.34
CA SER A 241 28.79 9.84 6.88
C SER A 241 28.35 8.42 6.53
N ALA A 242 29.26 7.47 6.66
CA ALA A 242 28.98 6.06 6.43
C ALA A 242 27.93 5.53 7.41
N ILE A 243 26.98 4.76 6.89
CA ILE A 243 25.89 4.18 7.70
C ILE A 243 26.45 3.18 8.71
N LEU A 244 27.29 2.25 8.26
CA LEU A 244 27.85 1.18 9.07
C LEU A 244 29.28 1.51 9.49
N ASP A 245 29.65 1.13 10.71
CA ASP A 245 31.03 1.21 11.21
C ASP A 245 31.63 -0.21 11.25
N SER A 246 32.69 -0.43 10.49
CA SER A 246 33.33 -1.75 10.28
C SER A 246 33.92 -2.38 11.55
N LYS A 247 34.02 -1.63 12.67
CA LYS A 247 34.46 -2.18 13.96
C LYS A 247 33.43 -3.14 14.59
N TYR A 248 32.15 -3.02 14.20
CA TYR A 248 31.10 -3.86 14.76
C TYR A 248 30.90 -5.15 13.93
N LYS A 249 30.50 -6.23 14.60
CA LYS A 249 30.24 -7.53 13.96
C LYS A 249 28.84 -7.64 13.39
N LYS A 250 27.89 -6.92 14.00
CA LYS A 250 26.49 -6.87 13.59
C LYS A 250 25.97 -5.44 13.66
N HIS A 251 24.99 -5.14 12.80
CA HIS A 251 24.35 -3.83 12.75
C HIS A 251 22.85 -4.00 12.80
N LEU A 252 22.21 -3.37 13.78
CA LEU A 252 20.74 -3.27 13.88
C LEU A 252 20.32 -1.93 13.30
N VAL A 253 19.67 -1.97 12.14
CA VAL A 253 19.20 -0.78 11.43
C VAL A 253 17.67 -0.69 11.54
N VAL A 254 17.18 0.43 12.08
CA VAL A 254 15.73 0.68 12.26
C VAL A 254 15.30 1.83 11.38
N PHE A 255 14.36 1.56 10.45
CA PHE A 255 13.70 2.59 9.66
C PHE A 255 12.45 3.07 10.39
N TRP A 256 12.31 4.38 10.50
CA TRP A 256 11.25 5.01 11.27
C TRP A 256 10.89 6.41 10.72
N ALA A 257 9.93 7.08 11.34
CA ALA A 257 9.67 8.50 11.11
C ALA A 257 9.03 9.16 12.33
N SER A 258 9.17 10.47 12.47
CA SER A 258 8.64 11.25 13.59
C SER A 258 7.10 11.19 13.69
N TRP A 259 6.42 11.03 12.57
CA TRP A 259 4.96 10.91 12.46
C TRP A 259 4.44 9.47 12.63
N CYS A 260 5.34 8.48 12.72
CA CYS A 260 4.99 7.07 12.83
C CYS A 260 4.68 6.70 14.29
N GLY A 261 3.40 6.63 14.65
CA GLY A 261 2.94 6.25 15.99
C GLY A 261 3.52 4.91 16.47
N PRO A 262 3.34 3.80 15.73
CA PRO A 262 3.90 2.49 16.11
C PRO A 262 5.43 2.51 16.26
N CYS A 263 6.15 3.31 15.45
CA CYS A 263 7.60 3.46 15.61
C CYS A 263 7.95 4.08 16.96
N ARG A 264 7.22 5.12 17.36
CA ARG A 264 7.45 5.81 18.64
C ARG A 264 7.10 4.92 19.84
N GLU A 265 6.13 4.03 19.71
CA GLU A 265 5.80 3.03 20.73
C GLU A 265 6.90 1.98 20.90
N GLU A 266 7.69 1.69 19.84
CA GLU A 266 8.80 0.74 19.87
C GLU A 266 10.11 1.35 20.44
N ILE A 267 10.32 2.66 20.32
CA ILE A 267 11.56 3.33 20.75
C ILE A 267 11.94 3.10 22.21
N PRO A 268 11.05 3.12 23.22
CA PRO A 268 11.40 2.79 24.60
C PRO A 268 12.03 1.41 24.76
N LEU A 269 11.59 0.42 23.97
CA LEU A 269 12.18 -0.91 23.92
C LEU A 269 13.60 -0.87 23.34
N LEU A 270 13.80 -0.14 22.26
CA LEU A 270 15.11 0.06 21.63
C LEU A 270 16.09 0.77 22.60
N ASN A 271 15.65 1.81 23.31
CA ASN A 271 16.45 2.51 24.34
C ASN A 271 16.92 1.56 25.43
N LYS A 272 16.02 0.72 25.95
CA LYS A 272 16.35 -0.29 26.97
C LYS A 272 17.37 -1.31 26.47
N MET A 273 17.24 -1.74 25.22
CA MET A 273 18.16 -2.69 24.62
C MET A 273 19.50 -2.05 24.28
N TYR A 274 19.52 -0.79 23.83
CA TYR A 274 20.75 -0.06 23.57
C TYR A 274 21.63 0.07 24.81
N SER A 275 21.03 0.31 25.99
CA SER A 275 21.77 0.40 27.26
C SER A 275 22.39 -0.94 27.70
N LYS A 276 21.92 -2.06 27.18
CA LYS A 276 22.35 -3.43 27.53
C LYS A 276 23.03 -4.17 26.37
N LYS A 277 23.24 -3.50 25.21
CA LYS A 277 23.75 -4.16 24.02
C LYS A 277 25.16 -4.69 24.21
N ASP A 278 25.48 -5.74 23.49
CA ASP A 278 26.84 -6.22 23.30
C ASP A 278 27.68 -5.17 22.54
N GLU A 279 28.97 -5.03 22.91
CA GLU A 279 29.88 -4.06 22.28
C GLU A 279 30.11 -4.34 20.79
N SER A 280 29.87 -5.56 20.33
CA SER A 280 29.98 -5.94 18.91
C SER A 280 28.76 -5.57 18.05
N LEU A 281 27.67 -5.08 18.67
CA LEU A 281 26.44 -4.69 18.00
C LEU A 281 26.33 -3.17 17.86
N GLU A 282 26.23 -2.67 16.65
CA GLU A 282 25.90 -1.27 16.33
C GLU A 282 24.40 -1.07 16.24
N PHE A 283 23.88 -0.01 16.89
CA PHE A 283 22.50 0.47 16.70
C PHE A 283 22.52 1.67 15.76
N ILE A 284 21.61 1.67 14.78
CA ILE A 284 21.47 2.71 13.77
C ILE A 284 20.01 2.96 13.54
N SER A 285 19.57 4.22 13.47
CA SER A 285 18.24 4.56 12.97
C SER A 285 18.34 5.41 11.72
N ILE A 286 17.45 5.12 10.76
CA ILE A 286 17.33 5.87 9.51
C ILE A 286 15.90 6.38 9.44
N SER A 287 15.73 7.70 9.58
CA SER A 287 14.44 8.33 9.41
C SER A 287 14.11 8.51 7.93
N ILE A 288 12.83 8.29 7.58
CA ILE A 288 12.29 8.60 6.25
C ILE A 288 11.45 9.89 6.25
N ASP A 289 11.62 10.75 7.26
CA ASP A 289 10.95 12.04 7.33
C ASP A 289 11.28 12.95 6.15
N GLU A 290 10.29 13.68 5.66
CA GLU A 290 10.52 14.78 4.71
C GLU A 290 10.92 16.08 5.42
N ASP A 291 10.47 16.28 6.67
CA ASP A 291 10.75 17.44 7.50
C ASP A 291 11.87 17.12 8.51
N LYS A 292 13.05 17.67 8.25
CA LYS A 292 14.22 17.53 9.12
C LYS A 292 14.01 18.13 10.52
N ASN A 293 13.18 19.15 10.67
CA ASN A 293 12.92 19.77 11.96
C ASN A 293 12.02 18.87 12.82
N ALA A 294 11.01 18.26 12.21
CA ALA A 294 10.17 17.27 12.87
C ALA A 294 10.99 16.06 13.33
N TRP A 295 11.89 15.55 12.47
CA TRP A 295 12.85 14.49 12.83
C TRP A 295 13.72 14.87 14.02
N LYS A 296 14.41 16.03 13.98
CA LYS A 296 15.29 16.48 15.08
C LYS A 296 14.53 16.69 16.39
N LYS A 297 13.32 17.22 16.32
CA LYS A 297 12.44 17.38 17.48
C LYS A 297 12.11 16.02 18.09
N ALA A 298 11.70 15.04 17.27
CA ALA A 298 11.38 13.70 17.74
C ALA A 298 12.59 12.99 18.35
N LEU A 299 13.79 13.11 17.78
CA LEU A 299 15.02 12.56 18.37
C LEU A 299 15.28 13.07 19.80
N ASN A 300 15.07 14.36 20.02
CA ASN A 300 15.25 14.96 21.34
C ASN A 300 14.17 14.48 22.35
N GLU A 301 12.92 14.30 21.89
CA GLU A 301 11.83 13.80 22.72
C GLU A 301 12.05 12.33 23.10
N GLU A 302 12.49 11.50 22.15
CA GLU A 302 12.61 10.05 22.32
C GLU A 302 13.97 9.60 22.92
N LYS A 303 14.94 10.52 23.04
CA LYS A 303 16.29 10.25 23.62
C LYS A 303 17.00 9.09 22.95
N MET A 304 17.10 9.11 21.64
CA MET A 304 17.74 8.08 20.84
C MET A 304 19.25 8.36 20.72
N ASP A 305 20.05 7.88 21.66
CA ASP A 305 21.48 8.22 21.83
C ASP A 305 22.44 7.42 20.93
N TRP A 306 21.90 6.67 19.95
CA TRP A 306 22.71 5.95 18.96
C TRP A 306 22.76 6.68 17.63
N LYS A 307 23.46 6.11 16.67
CA LYS A 307 23.73 6.69 15.36
C LYS A 307 22.44 6.96 14.58
N GLN A 308 22.26 8.19 14.12
CA GLN A 308 21.03 8.68 13.51
C GLN A 308 21.28 9.23 12.11
N PHE A 309 20.43 8.85 11.16
CA PHE A 309 20.43 9.32 9.79
C PHE A 309 19.04 9.71 9.33
N ILE A 310 19.00 10.49 8.24
CA ILE A 310 17.78 10.83 7.52
C ILE A 310 17.95 10.62 6.02
N ILE A 311 16.91 10.08 5.37
CA ILE A 311 16.78 9.97 3.93
C ILE A 311 15.30 9.94 3.56
N ASN A 312 14.92 10.50 2.43
CA ASN A 312 13.55 10.44 1.93
C ASN A 312 13.51 10.29 0.41
N GLY A 313 12.31 10.15 -0.15
CA GLY A 313 12.10 9.89 -1.57
C GLY A 313 12.65 10.95 -2.54
N LYS A 314 13.09 12.11 -2.05
CA LYS A 314 13.72 13.18 -2.85
C LYS A 314 15.25 13.02 -2.95
N ASP A 315 15.86 12.19 -2.09
CA ASP A 315 17.30 11.92 -2.14
C ASP A 315 17.60 10.93 -3.27
N PRO A 316 18.59 11.22 -4.15
CA PRO A 316 18.94 10.31 -5.26
C PRO A 316 19.43 8.92 -4.83
N ASN A 317 19.84 8.76 -3.57
CA ASN A 317 20.26 7.49 -3.00
C ASN A 317 19.11 6.68 -2.37
N TYR A 318 17.89 7.24 -2.32
CA TYR A 318 16.76 6.57 -1.65
C TYR A 318 16.45 5.19 -2.25
N GLU A 319 16.44 5.07 -3.58
CA GLU A 319 16.24 3.78 -4.25
C GLU A 319 17.35 2.77 -3.91
N LYS A 320 18.61 3.19 -3.77
CA LYS A 320 19.72 2.31 -3.36
C LYS A 320 19.53 1.79 -1.95
N ILE A 321 19.09 2.65 -1.03
CA ILE A 321 18.74 2.26 0.35
C ILE A 321 17.58 1.26 0.34
N GLN A 322 16.51 1.54 -0.42
CA GLN A 322 15.40 0.60 -0.53
C GLN A 322 15.83 -0.77 -1.07
N MET A 323 16.67 -0.80 -2.10
CA MET A 323 17.16 -2.05 -2.69
C MET A 323 18.05 -2.83 -1.72
N HIS A 324 19.00 -2.15 -1.06
CA HIS A 324 19.95 -2.79 -0.16
C HIS A 324 19.26 -3.38 1.08
N PHE A 325 18.43 -2.58 1.75
CA PHE A 325 17.74 -2.98 2.98
C PHE A 325 16.42 -3.74 2.73
N ARG A 326 16.04 -3.96 1.48
CA ARG A 326 14.73 -4.51 1.07
C ARG A 326 13.56 -3.72 1.67
N LEU A 327 13.75 -2.40 1.82
CA LEU A 327 12.74 -1.53 2.41
C LEU A 327 11.55 -1.38 1.46
N ASN A 328 10.39 -1.79 1.93
CA ASN A 328 9.08 -1.47 1.34
C ASN A 328 8.50 -0.22 2.03
N GLY A 329 7.22 0.03 1.94
CA GLY A 329 6.60 1.22 2.55
C GLY A 329 6.29 1.11 4.04
N ALA A 330 6.36 -0.08 4.65
CA ALA A 330 5.98 -0.30 6.04
C ALA A 330 7.09 0.10 7.01
N ILE A 331 6.75 0.86 8.04
CA ILE A 331 7.60 1.19 9.19
C ILE A 331 6.79 1.04 10.50
N PRO A 332 7.42 0.71 11.64
CA PRO A 332 8.85 0.48 11.87
C PRO A 332 9.34 -0.76 11.11
N TYR A 333 10.51 -0.65 10.46
CA TYR A 333 11.14 -1.77 9.79
C TYR A 333 12.56 -1.94 10.30
N THR A 334 12.83 -3.11 10.85
CA THR A 334 14.12 -3.43 11.50
C THR A 334 14.87 -4.48 10.71
N VAL A 335 16.16 -4.22 10.46
CA VAL A 335 17.07 -5.10 9.71
C VAL A 335 18.29 -5.40 10.53
N LEU A 336 18.66 -6.66 10.65
CA LEU A 336 19.93 -7.11 11.20
C LEU A 336 20.90 -7.46 10.09
N LEU A 337 22.08 -6.87 10.10
CA LEU A 337 23.14 -7.11 9.13
C LEU A 337 24.37 -7.74 9.78
N ASP A 338 25.16 -8.49 9.01
CA ASP A 338 26.52 -8.85 9.38
C ASP A 338 27.53 -7.73 9.04
N ASN A 339 28.80 -7.95 9.36
CA ASN A 339 29.90 -7.01 9.11
C ASN A 339 30.21 -6.79 7.61
N ASN A 340 29.65 -7.60 6.71
CA ASN A 340 29.76 -7.44 5.28
C ASN A 340 28.50 -6.77 4.67
N SER A 341 27.67 -6.15 5.51
CA SER A 341 26.41 -5.51 5.11
C SER A 341 25.34 -6.46 4.52
N LYS A 342 25.49 -7.77 4.74
CA LYS A 342 24.52 -8.77 4.30
C LYS A 342 23.37 -8.82 5.30
N ILE A 343 22.15 -8.79 4.79
CA ILE A 343 20.93 -8.97 5.61
C ILE A 343 20.91 -10.39 6.17
N LEU A 344 20.87 -10.49 7.50
CA LEU A 344 20.65 -11.72 8.24
C LEU A 344 19.16 -11.95 8.46
N LYS A 345 18.44 -10.90 8.92
CA LYS A 345 17.00 -10.91 9.19
C LYS A 345 16.38 -9.52 8.97
N SER A 346 15.08 -9.50 8.74
CA SER A 346 14.30 -8.26 8.77
C SER A 346 12.89 -8.52 9.31
N THR A 347 12.24 -7.52 9.88
CA THR A 347 10.87 -7.59 10.38
C THR A 347 10.19 -6.22 10.34
N VAL A 348 8.86 -6.22 10.29
CA VAL A 348 8.03 -5.04 10.46
C VAL A 348 7.44 -5.07 11.87
N GLY A 349 7.86 -4.12 12.71
CA GLY A 349 7.46 -4.05 14.11
C GLY A 349 8.15 -5.09 15.01
N LEU A 350 8.38 -4.70 16.25
CA LEU A 350 8.89 -5.56 17.33
C LEU A 350 8.06 -5.24 18.57
N SER A 351 7.31 -6.23 19.06
CA SER A 351 6.31 -5.99 20.09
C SER A 351 6.81 -6.20 21.52
N SER A 352 7.96 -6.85 21.71
CA SER A 352 8.50 -7.12 23.04
C SER A 352 10.03 -7.17 23.10
N GLU A 353 10.58 -7.02 24.32
CA GLU A 353 12.03 -7.21 24.59
C GLU A 353 12.50 -8.61 24.17
N LYS A 354 11.65 -9.60 24.36
CA LYS A 354 11.96 -10.98 23.96
C LYS A 354 12.08 -11.08 22.44
N ASP A 355 11.13 -10.51 21.70
CA ASP A 355 11.17 -10.55 20.23
C ASP A 355 12.43 -9.89 19.68
N LEU A 356 12.83 -8.74 20.25
CA LEU A 356 14.04 -8.05 19.88
C LEU A 356 15.31 -8.85 20.22
N LEU A 357 15.36 -9.47 21.41
CA LEU A 357 16.47 -10.35 21.80
C LEU A 357 16.57 -11.59 20.89
N ASP A 358 15.45 -12.24 20.61
CA ASP A 358 15.41 -13.40 19.72
C ASP A 358 15.78 -13.00 18.27
N PHE A 359 15.42 -11.78 17.86
CA PHE A 359 15.81 -11.23 16.58
C PHE A 359 17.32 -10.99 16.47
N ILE A 360 17.95 -10.41 17.49
CA ILE A 360 19.39 -10.11 17.51
C ILE A 360 20.24 -11.39 17.67
N ASN A 361 19.79 -12.34 18.52
CA ASN A 361 20.57 -13.51 18.92
C ASN A 361 20.39 -14.73 18.01
N ASP A 362 19.62 -14.57 16.92
CA ASP A 362 19.39 -15.65 15.95
C ASP A 362 18.72 -16.92 16.52
N LYS A 363 18.01 -16.78 17.62
CA LYS A 363 17.18 -17.84 18.15
C LYS A 363 15.90 -17.94 17.31
N LYS A 364 15.78 -19.05 16.59
CA LYS A 364 14.55 -19.43 15.87
C LYS A 364 13.44 -19.80 16.84
#